data_440666c606936c61f598a7ac9eb2e117
#
_entry.id   440666c606936c61f598a7ac9eb2e117
#
_cell.length_a   1.000
_cell.length_b   1.000
_cell.length_c   1.000
_cell.angle_alpha   90.00
_cell.angle_beta   90.00
_cell.angle_gamma   90.00
#
_symmetry.space_group_name_H-M   'P 1'
#
loop_
_entity.id
_entity.type
_entity.pdbx_description
1 polymer ?
#
loop_
_entity_poly.entity_id
_entity_poly.type
_entity_poly.pdbx_seq_one_letter_code
_entity_poly.pdbx_strand_id
1 'polypeptide(L)'
;LRRRQRQMCIRDSLAVLHRHAGVGCFDQDVFVNAVGGVKISEPAADLALLCAIYSSIRNKPLRRGLVVFGEVGLAGEIRPAPRGQERLREAAKLGFAKAVIPRANAPRTPVEGLEVIAVDRLSDALAAAVE
;
A
#
# COMPACT_ATOMS: atom_id res chain seq x y z
N LEU A 1 18.41 -11.85 6.51
CA LEU A 1 18.00 -11.28 7.78
C LEU A 1 17.87 -9.77 7.75
N ARG A 2 18.82 -9.09 7.11
CA ARG A 2 18.76 -7.64 6.98
C ARG A 2 17.57 -7.17 6.18
N ARG A 3 17.17 -7.93 5.17
CA ARG A 3 15.99 -7.63 4.38
C ARG A 3 14.73 -7.74 5.21
N ARG A 4 14.72 -8.68 6.17
CA ARG A 4 13.56 -8.85 7.05
C ARG A 4 13.36 -7.65 7.97
N GLN A 5 14.43 -6.91 8.27
CA GLN A 5 14.36 -5.71 9.07
C GLN A 5 13.73 -4.55 8.32
N ARG A 6 13.82 -4.55 6.98
CA ARG A 6 13.30 -3.50 6.12
C ARG A 6 11.96 -3.85 5.50
N GLN A 7 11.63 -5.15 5.46
CA GLN A 7 10.47 -5.64 4.77
C GLN A 7 9.52 -6.30 5.77
N MET A 8 8.27 -5.89 5.72
CA MET A 8 7.25 -6.45 6.58
C MET A 8 6.89 -7.85 6.09
N CYS A 9 6.95 -8.85 6.98
CA CYS A 9 6.52 -10.20 6.63
C CYS A 9 4.99 -10.31 6.72
N ILE A 10 4.42 -11.36 6.15
CA ILE A 10 2.96 -11.55 6.15
C ILE A 10 2.39 -11.58 7.56
N ARG A 11 3.09 -12.24 8.49
CA ARG A 11 2.63 -12.31 9.89
C ARG A 11 2.57 -10.92 10.52
N ASP A 12 3.58 -10.09 10.29
CA ASP A 12 3.60 -8.72 10.78
C ASP A 12 2.51 -7.88 10.12
N SER A 13 2.27 -8.10 8.82
CA SER A 13 1.20 -7.42 8.10
C SER A 13 -0.16 -7.73 8.69
N LEU A 14 -0.43 -8.98 9.02
CA LEU A 14 -1.69 -9.39 9.64
C LEU A 14 -1.85 -8.77 11.02
N ALA A 15 -0.77 -8.71 11.81
CA ALA A 15 -0.79 -8.09 13.12
C ALA A 15 -1.08 -6.58 13.03
N VAL A 16 -0.49 -5.91 12.05
CA VAL A 16 -0.72 -4.46 11.82
C VAL A 16 -2.17 -4.23 11.40
N LEU A 17 -2.71 -5.04 10.50
CA LEU A 17 -4.11 -4.93 10.08
C LEU A 17 -5.06 -5.10 11.25
N HIS A 18 -4.82 -6.10 12.10
CA HIS A 18 -5.64 -6.33 13.27
C HIS A 18 -5.59 -5.16 14.24
N ARG A 19 -4.38 -4.71 14.57
CA ARG A 19 -4.16 -3.70 15.60
C ARG A 19 -4.59 -2.31 15.18
N HIS A 20 -4.29 -1.92 13.94
CA HIS A 20 -4.45 -0.54 13.47
C HIS A 20 -5.60 -0.31 12.50
N ALA A 21 -6.18 -1.36 11.97
CA ALA A 21 -7.31 -1.25 11.05
C ALA A 21 -8.53 -2.05 11.53
N GLY A 22 -8.43 -2.74 12.65
CA GLY A 22 -9.54 -3.49 13.23
C GLY A 22 -9.94 -4.72 12.41
N VAL A 23 -9.03 -5.24 11.59
CA VAL A 23 -9.32 -6.38 10.72
C VAL A 23 -8.83 -7.65 11.38
N GLY A 24 -9.76 -8.46 11.89
CA GLY A 24 -9.44 -9.76 12.48
C GLY A 24 -9.24 -10.80 11.37
N CYS A 25 -8.08 -11.43 11.37
CA CYS A 25 -7.75 -12.47 10.38
C CYS A 25 -7.01 -13.65 11.00
N PHE A 26 -7.09 -13.81 12.32
CA PHE A 26 -6.38 -14.88 13.03
C PHE A 26 -6.96 -16.26 12.76
N ASP A 27 -8.21 -16.33 12.37
CA ASP A 27 -8.91 -17.59 12.06
C ASP A 27 -8.90 -17.90 10.56
N GLN A 28 -8.11 -17.16 9.78
CA GLN A 28 -8.04 -17.34 8.33
C GLN A 28 -6.61 -17.62 7.88
N ASP A 29 -6.49 -18.49 6.91
CA ASP A 29 -5.22 -18.73 6.23
C ASP A 29 -5.05 -17.67 5.16
N VAL A 30 -3.89 -17.00 5.16
CA VAL A 30 -3.59 -15.94 4.19
C VAL A 30 -2.40 -16.34 3.35
N PHE A 31 -2.60 -16.34 2.03
CA PHE A 31 -1.58 -16.64 1.05
C PHE A 31 -1.40 -15.46 0.12
N VAL A 32 -0.16 -15.05 -0.09
CA VAL A 32 0.18 -13.92 -0.95
C VAL A 32 1.05 -14.39 -2.10
N ASN A 33 0.65 -14.02 -3.30
CA ASN A 33 1.39 -14.36 -4.51
C ASN A 33 1.59 -13.12 -5.39
N ALA A 34 2.84 -12.86 -5.75
CA ALA A 34 3.16 -11.79 -6.69
C ALA A 34 3.06 -12.34 -8.11
N VAL A 35 2.10 -11.83 -8.86
CA VAL A 35 1.83 -12.28 -10.22
C VAL A 35 3.03 -11.97 -11.11
N GLY A 36 3.36 -12.91 -12.01
CA GLY A 36 4.47 -12.76 -12.94
C GLY A 36 5.81 -13.22 -12.40
N GLY A 37 5.82 -13.86 -11.24
CA GLY A 37 7.05 -14.38 -10.65
C GLY A 37 7.98 -13.30 -10.11
N VAL A 38 7.50 -12.10 -9.92
CA VAL A 38 8.29 -10.99 -9.40
C VAL A 38 8.49 -11.17 -7.90
N LYS A 39 9.74 -11.08 -7.46
CA LYS A 39 10.07 -11.13 -6.04
C LYS A 39 9.88 -9.75 -5.43
N ILE A 40 9.01 -9.64 -4.45
CA ILE A 40 8.79 -8.37 -3.75
C ILE A 40 9.82 -8.24 -2.64
N SER A 41 10.76 -7.32 -2.82
CA SER A 41 11.80 -7.03 -1.82
C SER A 41 11.83 -5.55 -1.44
N GLU A 42 11.00 -4.74 -2.04
CA GLU A 42 10.94 -3.29 -1.87
C GLU A 42 9.99 -2.93 -0.73
N PRO A 43 10.45 -2.26 0.34
CA PRO A 43 9.55 -1.83 1.42
C PRO A 43 8.43 -0.90 0.95
N ALA A 44 8.63 -0.20 -0.15
CA ALA A 44 7.59 0.64 -0.73
C ALA A 44 6.35 -0.15 -1.20
N ALA A 45 6.45 -1.46 -1.32
CA ALA A 45 5.33 -2.33 -1.67
C ALA A 45 4.45 -2.70 -0.48
N ASP A 46 4.86 -2.37 0.74
CA ASP A 46 4.13 -2.75 1.96
C ASP A 46 2.67 -2.33 1.92
N LEU A 47 2.42 -1.07 1.60
CA LEU A 47 1.06 -0.54 1.60
C LEU A 47 0.19 -1.22 0.56
N ALA A 48 0.72 -1.48 -0.62
CA ALA A 48 -0.01 -2.20 -1.66
C ALA A 48 -0.35 -3.62 -1.23
N LEU A 49 0.57 -4.30 -0.57
CA LEU A 49 0.35 -5.64 -0.04
C LEU A 49 -0.77 -5.64 0.99
N LEU A 50 -0.73 -4.70 1.93
CA LEU A 50 -1.76 -4.59 2.97
C LEU A 50 -3.13 -4.26 2.37
N CYS A 51 -3.19 -3.39 1.37
CA CYS A 51 -4.43 -3.09 0.66
C CYS A 51 -4.99 -4.34 -0.03
N ALA A 52 -4.13 -5.14 -0.65
CA ALA A 52 -4.55 -6.38 -1.31
C ALA A 52 -5.12 -7.39 -0.32
N ILE A 53 -4.46 -7.57 0.82
CA ILE A 53 -4.93 -8.48 1.88
C ILE A 53 -6.27 -7.99 2.42
N TYR A 54 -6.38 -6.71 2.72
CA TYR A 54 -7.60 -6.11 3.25
C TYR A 54 -8.77 -6.28 2.27
N SER A 55 -8.53 -6.00 1.00
CA SER A 55 -9.52 -6.16 -0.06
C SER A 55 -10.07 -7.60 -0.09
N SER A 56 -9.15 -8.56 0.00
CA SER A 56 -9.51 -9.98 -0.03
C SER A 56 -10.32 -10.39 1.21
N ILE A 57 -9.87 -10.00 2.39
CA ILE A 57 -10.53 -10.36 3.65
C ILE A 57 -11.93 -9.75 3.74
N ARG A 58 -12.06 -8.49 3.33
CA ARG A 58 -13.35 -7.78 3.38
C ARG A 58 -14.22 -8.02 2.17
N ASN A 59 -13.71 -8.74 1.19
CA ASN A 59 -14.41 -9.00 -0.06
C ASN A 59 -14.88 -7.71 -0.74
N LYS A 60 -14.04 -6.69 -0.71
CA LYS A 60 -14.29 -5.40 -1.35
C LYS A 60 -13.21 -5.14 -2.39
N PRO A 61 -13.58 -4.88 -3.65
CA PRO A 61 -12.57 -4.62 -4.67
C PRO A 61 -11.83 -3.32 -4.42
N LEU A 62 -10.59 -3.28 -4.83
CA LEU A 62 -9.83 -2.04 -4.88
C LEU A 62 -10.33 -1.20 -6.05
N ARG A 63 -10.17 0.12 -5.93
CA ARG A 63 -10.59 1.04 -6.99
C ARG A 63 -9.84 0.77 -8.27
N ARG A 64 -10.53 0.89 -9.38
CA ARG A 64 -9.90 0.71 -10.70
C ARG A 64 -8.93 1.85 -10.98
N GLY A 65 -7.84 1.51 -11.67
CA GLY A 65 -6.83 2.49 -12.03
C GLY A 65 -6.07 3.05 -10.85
N LEU A 66 -6.02 2.29 -9.76
CA LEU A 66 -5.36 2.70 -8.53
C LEU A 66 -3.92 2.19 -8.51
N VAL A 67 -2.99 3.08 -8.19
CA VAL A 67 -1.63 2.71 -7.83
C VAL A 67 -1.43 3.05 -6.35
N VAL A 68 -0.70 2.19 -5.65
CA VAL A 68 -0.46 2.34 -4.21
C VAL A 68 1.02 2.10 -3.94
N PHE A 69 1.64 2.96 -3.18
CA PHE A 69 2.97 2.67 -2.67
C PHE A 69 3.15 3.31 -1.29
N GLY A 70 4.13 2.82 -0.55
CA GLY A 70 4.47 3.33 0.77
C GLY A 70 4.96 2.22 1.66
N GLU A 71 5.87 2.56 2.57
CA GLU A 71 6.31 1.66 3.62
C GLU A 71 5.38 1.79 4.81
N VAL A 72 5.08 0.67 5.47
CA VAL A 72 4.19 0.67 6.63
C VAL A 72 4.98 0.23 7.86
N GLY A 73 4.95 1.06 8.90
CA GLY A 73 5.57 0.73 10.17
C GLY A 73 4.66 -0.09 11.06
N LEU A 74 5.24 -0.70 12.08
CA LEU A 74 4.50 -1.58 13.01
C LEU A 74 3.46 -0.83 13.85
N ALA A 75 3.58 0.49 13.92
CA ALA A 75 2.58 1.33 14.59
C ALA A 75 1.46 1.80 13.66
N GLY A 76 1.42 1.30 12.42
CA GLY A 76 0.40 1.67 11.45
C GLY A 76 0.67 3.00 10.75
N GLU A 77 1.85 3.56 10.94
CA GLU A 77 2.24 4.80 10.27
C GLU A 77 2.66 4.50 8.83
N ILE A 78 2.40 5.43 7.94
CA ILE A 78 2.79 5.34 6.54
C ILE A 78 4.06 6.15 6.33
N ARG A 79 5.12 5.48 5.86
CA ARG A 79 6.42 6.08 5.65
C ARG A 79 6.67 6.33 4.17
N PRO A 80 7.44 7.39 3.82
CA PRO A 80 7.67 7.72 2.43
C PRO A 80 8.49 6.65 1.70
N ALA A 81 8.25 6.56 0.40
CA ALA A 81 9.02 5.72 -0.50
C ALA A 81 10.06 6.58 -1.21
N PRO A 82 11.20 6.00 -1.61
CA PRO A 82 12.17 6.76 -2.41
C PRO A 82 11.60 7.06 -3.79
N ARG A 83 12.00 8.20 -4.34
CA ARG A 83 11.63 8.63 -5.69
C ARG A 83 10.12 8.71 -5.93
N GLY A 84 9.40 9.24 -4.94
CA GLY A 84 7.95 9.35 -5.03
C GLY A 84 7.46 10.13 -6.24
N GLN A 85 8.14 11.21 -6.60
CA GLN A 85 7.77 12.03 -7.75
C GLN A 85 7.87 11.24 -9.05
N GLU A 86 8.94 10.47 -9.21
CA GLU A 86 9.14 9.63 -10.39
C GLU A 86 8.08 8.55 -10.48
N ARG A 87 7.72 7.95 -9.32
CA ARG A 87 6.67 6.93 -9.26
C ARG A 87 5.33 7.49 -9.73
N LEU A 88 5.01 8.70 -9.31
CA LEU A 88 3.75 9.34 -9.70
C LEU A 88 3.72 9.68 -11.17
N ARG A 89 4.81 10.21 -11.70
CA ARG A 89 4.90 10.51 -13.13
C ARG A 89 4.76 9.26 -13.97
N GLU A 90 5.41 8.19 -13.56
CA GLU A 90 5.34 6.92 -14.27
C GLU A 90 3.93 6.33 -14.21
N ALA A 91 3.28 6.42 -13.05
CA ALA A 91 1.90 5.96 -12.90
C ALA A 91 0.95 6.71 -13.85
N ALA A 92 1.12 8.01 -13.96
CA ALA A 92 0.31 8.82 -14.88
C ALA A 92 0.55 8.42 -16.34
N LYS A 93 1.80 8.16 -16.72
CA LYS A 93 2.14 7.70 -18.06
C LYS A 93 1.53 6.34 -18.38
N LEU A 94 1.45 5.46 -17.39
CA LEU A 94 0.89 4.14 -17.56
C LEU A 94 -0.63 4.12 -17.56
N GLY A 95 -1.26 5.26 -17.33
CA GLY A 95 -2.71 5.37 -17.41
C GLY A 95 -3.45 5.16 -16.11
N PHE A 96 -2.76 5.11 -14.98
CA PHE A 96 -3.43 5.07 -13.68
C PHE A 96 -4.15 6.39 -13.42
N ALA A 97 -5.32 6.30 -12.80
CA ALA A 97 -6.17 7.45 -12.54
C ALA A 97 -6.03 7.98 -11.11
N LYS A 98 -5.67 7.13 -10.17
CA LYS A 98 -5.60 7.47 -8.74
C LYS A 98 -4.36 6.90 -8.11
N ALA A 99 -3.83 7.59 -7.11
CA ALA A 99 -2.68 7.12 -6.35
C ALA A 99 -2.92 7.34 -4.85
N VAL A 100 -2.76 6.29 -4.06
CA VAL A 100 -2.75 6.38 -2.60
C VAL A 100 -1.30 6.29 -2.17
N ILE A 101 -0.79 7.34 -1.55
CA ILE A 101 0.63 7.51 -1.29
C ILE A 101 0.88 8.08 0.11
N PRO A 102 2.11 7.94 0.63
CA PRO A 102 2.47 8.62 1.87
C PRO A 102 2.40 10.14 1.70
N ARG A 103 1.94 10.82 2.73
CA ARG A 103 1.84 12.29 2.70
C ARG A 103 3.18 12.95 2.42
N ALA A 104 4.27 12.39 2.94
CA ALA A 104 5.60 12.92 2.68
C ALA A 104 6.03 12.85 1.22
N ASN A 105 5.36 12.03 0.42
CA ASN A 105 5.61 11.92 -1.02
C ASN A 105 4.67 12.78 -1.87
N ALA A 106 3.78 13.55 -1.23
CA ALA A 106 2.82 14.37 -1.97
C ALA A 106 3.55 15.38 -2.87
N PRO A 107 3.16 15.49 -4.14
CA PRO A 107 3.84 16.41 -5.06
C PRO A 107 3.47 17.85 -4.75
N ARG A 108 4.41 18.74 -4.98
CA ARG A 108 4.17 20.19 -4.82
C ARG A 108 3.24 20.72 -5.90
N THR A 109 3.38 20.17 -7.10
CA THR A 109 2.54 20.50 -8.24
C THR A 109 1.68 19.30 -8.58
N PRO A 110 0.38 19.48 -8.87
CA PRO A 110 -0.47 18.36 -9.27
C PRO A 110 0.10 17.63 -10.49
N VAL A 111 -0.05 16.31 -10.49
CA VAL A 111 0.31 15.47 -11.63
C VAL A 111 -0.92 15.36 -12.52
N GLU A 112 -0.79 15.81 -13.77
CA GLU A 112 -1.91 15.81 -14.70
C GLU A 112 -2.44 14.40 -14.95
N GLY A 113 -3.75 14.25 -14.85
CA GLY A 113 -4.42 12.98 -15.10
C GLY A 113 -4.37 12.00 -13.94
N LEU A 114 -3.81 12.38 -12.81
CA LEU A 114 -3.67 11.50 -11.66
C LEU A 114 -4.19 12.19 -10.40
N GLU A 115 -5.19 11.61 -9.78
CA GLU A 115 -5.69 12.07 -8.48
C GLU A 115 -4.81 11.49 -7.39
N VAL A 116 -4.12 12.34 -6.64
CA VAL A 116 -3.22 11.91 -5.58
C VAL A 116 -3.92 12.02 -4.23
N ILE A 117 -3.98 10.91 -3.51
CA ILE A 117 -4.56 10.83 -2.18
C ILE A 117 -3.42 10.56 -1.19
N ALA A 118 -3.06 11.59 -0.44
CA ALA A 118 -1.96 11.50 0.53
C ALA A 118 -2.50 11.04 1.88
N VAL A 119 -1.85 10.06 2.49
CA VAL A 119 -2.29 9.45 3.74
C VAL A 119 -1.15 9.36 4.75
N ASP A 120 -1.50 9.39 6.03
CA ASP A 120 -0.56 9.28 7.15
C ASP A 120 -0.68 7.95 7.88
N ARG A 121 -1.87 7.36 7.87
CA ARG A 121 -2.20 6.17 8.64
C ARG A 121 -2.74 5.08 7.74
N LEU A 122 -2.50 3.84 8.15
CA LEU A 122 -2.98 2.66 7.42
C LEU A 122 -4.50 2.67 7.25
N SER A 123 -5.24 3.01 8.29
CA SER A 123 -6.71 3.04 8.21
C SER A 123 -7.22 3.99 7.13
N ASP A 124 -6.59 5.15 6.99
CA ASP A 124 -6.96 6.12 5.96
C ASP A 124 -6.64 5.60 4.56
N ALA A 125 -5.50 4.94 4.43
CA ALA A 125 -5.09 4.35 3.15
C ALA A 125 -6.07 3.27 2.70
N LEU A 126 -6.47 2.39 3.63
CA LEU A 126 -7.41 1.31 3.30
C LEU A 126 -8.78 1.87 2.90
N ALA A 127 -9.26 2.88 3.60
CA ALA A 127 -10.52 3.52 3.27
C ALA A 127 -10.48 4.19 1.89
N ALA A 128 -9.34 4.76 1.51
CA ALA A 128 -9.18 5.41 0.21
C ALA A 128 -9.01 4.41 -0.93
N ALA A 129 -8.47 3.23 -0.64
CA ALA A 129 -8.13 2.23 -1.67
C ALA A 129 -9.32 1.38 -2.12
N VAL A 130 -10.29 1.13 -1.26
CA VAL A 130 -11.43 0.28 -1.60
C VAL A 130 -12.61 1.10 -2.13
N GLU A 131 -13.46 0.43 -2.88
CA GLU A 131 -14.70 1.04 -3.38
C GLU A 131 -15.77 1.13 -2.30
#